data_b31d18050cf0fdc64f27ccac1fe2c664
#
_entry.id   b31d18050cf0fdc64f27ccac1fe2c664
#
_cell.length_a   1.000
_cell.length_b   1.000
_cell.length_c   1.000
_cell.angle_alpha   90.00
_cell.angle_beta   90.00
_cell.angle_gamma   90.00
#
_symmetry.space_group_name_H-M   'P 1'
#
loop_
_entity.id
_entity.type
_entity.pdbx_description
1 polymer ?
#
loop_
_entity_poly.entity_id
_entity_poly.type
_entity_poly.pdbx_seq_one_letter_code
_entity_poly.pdbx_strand_id
1 'polypeptide(L)'
;RCVVPESLFEDETHPLPAWDSLTKEQQTDLARRMAIYAAMIDIMDTNIGRVLDTLQKNGELDNTFIMFMSDNGACAEWHEFGFDKQTGTEYHTHVGAELDQMGLPGTYHHYGTGWANVCCTPFTLYKHYAHEGGISTPCIIQWGKQIKHKGSIDHQPAQFSDIMATCIELAGTKYPEEYEGRKIVPTPGKSILPIVRGEEMPDRYIYAEHEGNRMVRK
;
A
#
# COMPACT_ATOMS: atom_id res chain seq x y z
N ARG A 1 8.27 -19.97 -4.28
CA ARG A 1 7.73 -20.01 -2.91
C ARG A 1 8.90 -19.81 -1.96
N CYS A 2 8.90 -18.69 -1.25
CA CYS A 2 9.82 -18.52 -0.12
C CYS A 2 9.28 -19.38 1.03
N VAL A 3 10.04 -20.37 1.46
CA VAL A 3 9.72 -21.13 2.67
C VAL A 3 10.33 -20.34 3.83
N VAL A 4 9.51 -19.69 4.60
CA VAL A 4 9.95 -19.00 5.81
C VAL A 4 10.08 -20.07 6.91
N PRO A 5 11.23 -20.17 7.60
CA PRO A 5 11.36 -21.06 8.73
C PRO A 5 10.34 -20.70 9.83
N GLU A 6 9.71 -21.70 10.41
CA GLU A 6 8.72 -21.56 11.47
C GLU A 6 9.26 -20.76 12.68
N SER A 7 10.57 -20.81 12.92
CA SER A 7 11.30 -20.06 13.95
C SER A 7 11.27 -18.52 13.78
N LEU A 8 10.96 -17.99 12.58
CA LEU A 8 10.80 -16.56 12.39
C LEU A 8 9.44 -16.05 12.89
N PHE A 9 8.48 -16.94 13.14
CA PHE A 9 7.18 -16.55 13.73
C PHE A 9 7.22 -16.55 15.26
N GLU A 10 8.18 -17.24 15.89
CA GLU A 10 8.33 -17.29 17.35
C GLU A 10 8.91 -15.99 17.93
N ASP A 11 9.53 -15.16 17.08
CA ASP A 11 10.19 -13.90 17.50
C ASP A 11 9.30 -12.66 17.20
N GLU A 12 8.04 -12.88 16.81
CA GLU A 12 7.12 -11.78 16.60
C GLU A 12 6.71 -11.13 17.92
N THR A 13 7.25 -9.94 18.14
CA THR A 13 6.95 -9.11 19.31
C THR A 13 5.50 -8.61 19.34
N HIS A 14 4.69 -8.95 18.34
CA HIS A 14 3.31 -8.50 18.15
C HIS A 14 2.37 -9.66 17.84
N PRO A 15 1.91 -10.40 18.86
CA PRO A 15 0.97 -11.50 18.68
C PRO A 15 -0.32 -11.02 18.02
N LEU A 16 -0.91 -11.89 17.19
CA LEU A 16 -2.23 -11.69 16.60
C LEU A 16 -3.24 -12.47 17.44
N PRO A 17 -3.90 -11.86 18.44
CA PRO A 17 -4.87 -12.56 19.24
C PRO A 17 -6.07 -12.98 18.38
N ALA A 18 -6.57 -14.20 18.62
CA ALA A 18 -7.77 -14.66 17.96
C ALA A 18 -8.96 -13.75 18.33
N TRP A 19 -9.77 -13.35 17.34
CA TRP A 19 -10.92 -12.46 17.55
C TRP A 19 -11.85 -12.92 18.66
N ASP A 20 -12.11 -14.23 18.74
CA ASP A 20 -12.99 -14.83 19.73
C ASP A 20 -12.37 -14.91 21.16
N SER A 21 -11.08 -14.64 21.29
CA SER A 21 -10.40 -14.54 22.59
C SER A 21 -10.51 -13.15 23.22
N LEU A 22 -10.95 -12.15 22.44
CA LEU A 22 -11.07 -10.77 22.90
C LEU A 22 -12.35 -10.56 23.71
N THR A 23 -12.31 -9.62 24.68
CA THR A 23 -13.53 -9.21 25.38
C THR A 23 -14.50 -8.50 24.41
N LYS A 24 -15.77 -8.40 24.79
CA LYS A 24 -16.77 -7.75 23.96
C LYS A 24 -16.48 -6.27 23.75
N GLU A 25 -15.93 -5.62 24.76
CA GLU A 25 -15.50 -4.22 24.73
C GLU A 25 -14.35 -4.04 23.72
N GLN A 26 -13.32 -4.89 23.78
CA GLN A 26 -12.22 -4.88 22.82
C GLN A 26 -12.68 -5.11 21.38
N GLN A 27 -13.57 -6.10 21.15
CA GLN A 27 -14.16 -6.34 19.84
C GLN A 27 -14.88 -5.10 19.31
N THR A 28 -15.63 -4.42 20.17
CA THR A 28 -16.41 -3.23 19.78
C THR A 28 -15.48 -2.05 19.46
N ASP A 29 -14.49 -1.78 20.27
CA ASP A 29 -13.47 -0.75 20.04
C ASP A 29 -12.69 -1.00 18.72
N LEU A 30 -12.19 -2.20 18.55
CA LEU A 30 -11.46 -2.58 17.33
C LEU A 30 -12.32 -2.52 16.07
N ALA A 31 -13.59 -2.95 16.16
CA ALA A 31 -14.54 -2.80 15.05
C ALA A 31 -14.79 -1.32 14.71
N ARG A 32 -14.85 -0.44 15.72
CA ARG A 32 -14.98 1.01 15.50
C ARG A 32 -13.75 1.60 14.82
N ARG A 33 -12.53 1.20 15.21
CA ARG A 33 -11.28 1.61 14.55
C ARG A 33 -11.28 1.24 13.07
N MET A 34 -11.66 0.01 12.76
CA MET A 34 -11.76 -0.44 11.37
C MET A 34 -12.84 0.31 10.58
N ALA A 35 -13.98 0.62 11.20
CA ALA A 35 -15.03 1.42 10.57
C ALA A 35 -14.55 2.84 10.24
N ILE A 36 -13.77 3.47 11.12
CA ILE A 36 -13.15 4.78 10.87
C ILE A 36 -12.17 4.69 9.69
N TYR A 37 -11.31 3.68 9.66
CA TYR A 37 -10.39 3.45 8.54
C TYR A 37 -11.15 3.28 7.22
N ALA A 38 -12.19 2.46 7.20
CA ALA A 38 -13.03 2.27 6.01
C ALA A 38 -13.70 3.59 5.56
N ALA A 39 -14.17 4.41 6.49
CA ALA A 39 -14.74 5.73 6.18
C ALA A 39 -13.69 6.68 5.58
N MET A 40 -12.44 6.64 6.04
CA MET A 40 -11.35 7.42 5.43
C MET A 40 -11.06 7.00 3.98
N ILE A 41 -11.12 5.70 3.69
CA ILE A 41 -10.97 5.18 2.32
C ILE A 41 -12.13 5.66 1.43
N ASP A 42 -13.36 5.60 1.92
CA ASP A 42 -14.55 6.07 1.20
C ASP A 42 -14.46 7.57 0.85
N ILE A 43 -14.01 8.40 1.82
CA ILE A 43 -13.77 9.82 1.59
C ILE A 43 -12.63 10.05 0.58
N MET A 44 -11.55 9.27 0.66
CA MET A 44 -10.43 9.33 -0.28
C MET A 44 -10.91 9.01 -1.70
N ASP A 45 -11.66 7.92 -1.87
CA ASP A 45 -12.23 7.51 -3.16
C ASP A 45 -13.14 8.59 -3.75
N THR A 46 -14.03 9.16 -2.94
CA THR A 46 -14.87 10.30 -3.33
C THR A 46 -14.05 11.49 -3.84
N ASN A 47 -12.94 11.83 -3.16
CA ASN A 47 -12.10 12.94 -3.59
C ASN A 47 -11.27 12.62 -4.84
N ILE A 48 -10.83 11.39 -5.03
CA ILE A 48 -10.23 10.93 -6.28
C ILE A 48 -11.25 11.10 -7.42
N GLY A 49 -12.50 10.68 -7.21
CA GLY A 49 -13.59 10.90 -8.17
C GLY A 49 -13.72 12.35 -8.61
N ARG A 50 -13.65 13.30 -7.67
CA ARG A 50 -13.69 14.75 -7.99
C ARG A 50 -12.54 15.22 -8.87
N VAL A 51 -11.34 14.66 -8.68
CA VAL A 51 -10.19 14.93 -9.56
C VAL A 51 -10.44 14.39 -10.96
N LEU A 52 -10.91 13.14 -11.06
CA LEU A 52 -11.24 12.51 -12.35
C LEU A 52 -12.34 13.28 -13.10
N ASP A 53 -13.39 13.71 -12.40
CA ASP A 53 -14.45 14.55 -12.96
C ASP A 53 -13.92 15.87 -13.50
N THR A 54 -12.95 16.47 -12.83
CA THR A 54 -12.31 17.70 -13.29
C THR A 54 -11.53 17.48 -14.59
N LEU A 55 -10.73 16.41 -14.65
CA LEU A 55 -10.02 16.02 -15.86
C LEU A 55 -11.00 15.74 -17.01
N GLN A 56 -12.10 15.05 -16.73
CA GLN A 56 -13.14 14.76 -17.71
C GLN A 56 -13.79 16.04 -18.25
N LYS A 57 -14.18 16.98 -17.37
CA LYS A 57 -14.79 18.28 -17.75
C LYS A 57 -13.85 19.12 -18.59
N ASN A 58 -12.56 19.04 -18.34
CA ASN A 58 -11.54 19.76 -19.11
C ASN A 58 -11.16 19.06 -20.42
N GLY A 59 -11.67 17.85 -20.69
CA GLY A 59 -11.31 17.06 -21.86
C GLY A 59 -9.94 16.41 -21.80
N GLU A 60 -9.32 16.38 -20.61
CA GLU A 60 -7.94 15.89 -20.40
C GLU A 60 -7.86 14.43 -19.94
N LEU A 61 -8.97 13.82 -19.53
CA LEU A 61 -8.96 12.48 -18.91
C LEU A 61 -8.37 11.43 -19.85
N ASP A 62 -8.73 11.44 -21.13
CA ASP A 62 -8.22 10.47 -22.11
C ASP A 62 -6.71 10.64 -22.41
N ASN A 63 -6.16 11.82 -22.16
CA ASN A 63 -4.73 12.15 -22.34
C ASN A 63 -3.93 12.13 -21.04
N THR A 64 -4.54 11.73 -19.94
CA THR A 64 -3.88 11.66 -18.64
C THR A 64 -3.59 10.21 -18.27
N PHE A 65 -2.31 9.90 -17.99
CA PHE A 65 -1.90 8.63 -17.41
C PHE A 65 -2.12 8.69 -15.90
N ILE A 66 -3.01 7.85 -15.38
CA ILE A 66 -3.40 7.81 -13.98
C ILE A 66 -2.91 6.50 -13.38
N MET A 67 -2.20 6.58 -12.27
CA MET A 67 -1.72 5.43 -11.51
C MET A 67 -2.11 5.62 -10.04
N PHE A 68 -2.77 4.63 -9.47
CA PHE A 68 -3.13 4.59 -8.05
C PHE A 68 -2.59 3.31 -7.43
N MET A 69 -1.87 3.44 -6.33
CA MET A 69 -1.26 2.31 -5.62
C MET A 69 -1.03 2.63 -4.15
N SER A 70 -0.82 1.61 -3.33
CA SER A 70 -0.23 1.77 -1.99
C SER A 70 1.29 1.61 -2.07
N ASP A 71 2.03 2.32 -1.23
CA ASP A 71 3.49 2.30 -1.17
C ASP A 71 4.06 1.06 -0.47
N ASN A 72 3.27 0.43 0.38
CA ASN A 72 3.60 -0.81 1.10
C ASN A 72 2.30 -1.51 1.52
N GLY A 73 2.44 -2.66 2.13
CA GLY A 73 1.33 -3.33 2.80
C GLY A 73 0.75 -2.50 3.93
N ALA A 74 -0.35 -2.97 4.52
CA ALA A 74 -1.06 -2.27 5.59
C ALA A 74 -0.14 -1.97 6.78
N CYS A 75 -0.36 -0.82 7.42
CA CYS A 75 0.45 -0.34 8.53
C CYS A 75 -0.03 -0.94 9.85
N ALA A 76 0.83 -1.64 10.55
CA ALA A 76 0.55 -2.24 11.86
C ALA A 76 1.04 -1.37 13.03
N GLU A 77 2.07 -0.57 12.82
CA GLU A 77 2.74 0.36 13.74
C GLU A 77 2.75 -0.11 15.22
N TRP A 78 3.30 -1.31 15.43
CA TRP A 78 3.86 -1.83 16.67
C TRP A 78 2.91 -2.08 17.85
N HIS A 79 1.59 -2.23 17.63
CA HIS A 79 0.71 -2.63 18.72
C HIS A 79 -0.42 -3.56 18.24
N GLU A 80 -0.70 -4.62 19.00
CA GLU A 80 -1.71 -5.62 18.64
C GLU A 80 -3.11 -5.03 18.49
N PHE A 81 -3.47 -4.04 19.32
CA PHE A 81 -4.77 -3.37 19.31
C PHE A 81 -4.75 -1.95 18.73
N GLY A 82 -3.58 -1.49 18.26
CA GLY A 82 -3.42 -0.11 17.82
C GLY A 82 -3.08 0.85 18.96
N PHE A 83 -3.22 2.15 18.74
CA PHE A 83 -2.92 3.20 19.70
C PHE A 83 -3.71 4.46 19.40
N ASP A 84 -3.75 5.40 20.37
CA ASP A 84 -4.66 6.55 20.36
C ASP A 84 -3.95 7.91 20.36
N LYS A 85 -2.66 7.96 20.04
CA LYS A 85 -1.88 9.20 19.89
C LYS A 85 -0.98 9.14 18.68
N GLN A 86 -0.83 10.25 17.98
CA GLN A 86 -0.01 10.35 16.78
C GLN A 86 1.48 9.97 17.00
N THR A 87 1.99 10.09 18.19
CA THR A 87 3.40 9.82 18.54
C THR A 87 3.56 8.83 19.69
N GLY A 88 2.50 8.11 20.02
CA GLY A 88 2.50 7.20 21.18
C GLY A 88 2.18 5.77 20.79
N THR A 89 2.41 4.87 21.74
CA THR A 89 2.03 3.47 21.68
C THR A 89 0.95 3.12 22.73
N GLU A 90 0.34 4.14 23.32
CA GLU A 90 -0.69 3.94 24.34
C GLU A 90 -1.99 3.51 23.68
N TYR A 91 -2.47 2.35 24.05
CA TYR A 91 -3.77 1.82 23.69
C TYR A 91 -4.78 2.04 24.81
N HIS A 92 -6.00 2.43 24.43
CA HIS A 92 -7.15 2.49 25.32
C HIS A 92 -8.35 1.78 24.67
N THR A 93 -9.03 0.92 25.44
CA THR A 93 -10.30 0.32 24.99
C THR A 93 -11.43 1.31 25.27
N HIS A 94 -11.97 1.93 24.23
CA HIS A 94 -13.10 2.87 24.36
C HIS A 94 -14.40 2.11 24.61
N VAL A 95 -15.22 2.64 25.53
CA VAL A 95 -16.50 2.04 25.90
C VAL A 95 -17.58 3.11 26.04
N GLY A 96 -18.84 2.71 25.83
CA GLY A 96 -19.98 3.61 26.01
C GLY A 96 -19.89 4.87 25.17
N ALA A 97 -20.02 6.04 25.77
CA ALA A 97 -19.99 7.34 25.11
C ALA A 97 -18.62 7.70 24.46
N GLU A 98 -17.53 7.06 24.89
CA GLU A 98 -16.21 7.28 24.29
C GLU A 98 -16.15 6.79 22.84
N LEU A 99 -16.87 5.70 22.52
CA LEU A 99 -16.96 5.18 21.16
C LEU A 99 -17.53 6.21 20.18
N ASP A 100 -18.44 7.07 20.63
CA ASP A 100 -19.07 8.12 19.80
C ASP A 100 -18.09 9.27 19.52
N GLN A 101 -17.06 9.43 20.33
CA GLN A 101 -16.02 10.43 20.14
C GLN A 101 -14.92 9.97 19.18
N MET A 102 -14.79 8.67 18.93
CA MET A 102 -13.79 8.13 18.03
C MET A 102 -14.06 8.57 16.58
N GLY A 103 -13.01 9.10 15.93
CA GLY A 103 -13.06 9.59 14.55
C GLY A 103 -13.51 11.05 14.42
N LEU A 104 -13.80 11.76 15.53
CA LEU A 104 -14.07 13.19 15.50
C LEU A 104 -12.79 14.01 15.28
N PRO A 105 -12.89 15.27 14.82
CA PRO A 105 -11.73 16.16 14.67
C PRO A 105 -10.87 16.23 15.93
N GLY A 106 -9.55 16.05 15.76
CA GLY A 106 -8.59 16.05 16.87
C GLY A 106 -8.34 14.69 17.52
N THR A 107 -9.04 13.64 17.09
CA THR A 107 -8.76 12.27 17.52
C THR A 107 -7.79 11.57 16.56
N TYR A 108 -7.12 10.54 17.06
CA TYR A 108 -6.24 9.66 16.28
C TYR A 108 -6.39 8.23 16.78
N HIS A 109 -6.74 7.31 15.88
CA HIS A 109 -6.96 5.92 16.23
C HIS A 109 -6.28 5.01 15.23
N HIS A 110 -5.24 4.31 15.67
CA HIS A 110 -4.61 3.26 14.88
C HIS A 110 -5.33 1.93 15.10
N TYR A 111 -5.42 1.08 14.08
CA TYR A 111 -6.21 -0.15 14.14
C TYR A 111 -5.44 -1.41 14.56
N GLY A 112 -4.11 -1.33 14.64
CA GLY A 112 -3.26 -2.42 15.12
C GLY A 112 -2.95 -3.53 14.13
N THR A 113 -2.18 -4.51 14.61
CA THR A 113 -1.62 -5.60 13.79
C THR A 113 -2.68 -6.54 13.23
N GLY A 114 -3.72 -6.84 14.01
CA GLY A 114 -4.81 -7.71 13.57
C GLY A 114 -5.50 -7.22 12.30
N TRP A 115 -5.92 -5.96 12.29
CA TRP A 115 -6.54 -5.37 11.12
C TRP A 115 -5.56 -5.13 9.97
N ALA A 116 -4.29 -4.79 10.26
CA ALA A 116 -3.27 -4.70 9.24
C ALA A 116 -3.11 -6.02 8.48
N ASN A 117 -3.07 -7.15 9.21
CA ASN A 117 -3.01 -8.47 8.60
C ASN A 117 -4.26 -8.80 7.76
N VAL A 118 -5.45 -8.45 8.26
CA VAL A 118 -6.72 -8.61 7.50
C VAL A 118 -6.68 -7.80 6.20
N CYS A 119 -6.21 -6.55 6.23
CA CYS A 119 -6.11 -5.69 5.05
C CYS A 119 -5.13 -6.21 3.99
N CYS A 120 -4.19 -7.07 4.36
CA CYS A 120 -3.24 -7.69 3.43
C CYS A 120 -3.69 -9.07 2.93
N THR A 121 -4.81 -9.60 3.40
CA THR A 121 -5.34 -10.92 2.98
C THR A 121 -5.50 -11.01 1.45
N PRO A 122 -5.09 -12.12 0.80
CA PRO A 122 -4.71 -13.42 1.36
C PRO A 122 -3.21 -13.56 1.70
N PHE A 123 -2.45 -12.50 1.65
CA PHE A 123 -1.02 -12.52 1.93
C PHE A 123 -0.74 -12.50 3.43
N THR A 124 0.43 -13.01 3.80
CA THR A 124 0.88 -13.05 5.18
C THR A 124 1.64 -11.79 5.52
N LEU A 125 1.43 -11.29 6.75
CA LEU A 125 2.07 -10.11 7.32
C LEU A 125 1.68 -8.81 6.61
N TYR A 126 2.41 -7.73 6.87
CA TYR A 126 2.06 -6.35 6.54
C TYR A 126 3.34 -5.50 6.40
N LYS A 127 3.23 -4.19 6.32
CA LYS A 127 4.35 -3.24 6.27
C LYS A 127 5.48 -3.63 7.25
N HIS A 128 6.72 -3.37 6.91
CA HIS A 128 8.01 -3.76 7.49
C HIS A 128 8.53 -5.14 7.07
N TYR A 129 7.67 -6.08 6.71
CA TYR A 129 8.09 -7.42 6.34
C TYR A 129 8.32 -7.54 4.83
N ALA A 130 9.34 -8.31 4.44
CA ALA A 130 9.59 -8.67 3.05
C ALA A 130 8.68 -9.81 2.53
N HIS A 131 7.64 -10.16 3.29
CA HIS A 131 6.56 -11.07 2.88
C HIS A 131 5.59 -10.38 1.93
N GLU A 132 4.82 -11.16 1.18
CA GLU A 132 3.87 -10.62 0.20
C GLU A 132 2.90 -9.59 0.81
N GLY A 133 2.45 -9.78 2.05
CA GLY A 133 1.58 -8.80 2.72
C GLY A 133 2.24 -7.44 2.97
N GLY A 134 3.58 -7.41 3.08
CA GLY A 134 4.33 -6.16 3.25
C GLY A 134 4.71 -5.46 1.95
N ILE A 135 4.89 -6.21 0.86
CA ILE A 135 5.51 -5.71 -0.37
C ILE A 135 4.64 -5.83 -1.63
N SER A 136 3.65 -6.75 -1.64
CA SER A 136 2.81 -6.98 -2.82
C SER A 136 1.54 -6.15 -2.73
N THR A 137 1.63 -4.91 -3.20
CA THR A 137 0.52 -3.95 -3.18
C THR A 137 -0.17 -3.87 -4.54
N PRO A 138 -1.50 -3.66 -4.58
CA PRO A 138 -2.21 -3.48 -5.84
C PRO A 138 -1.81 -2.16 -6.50
N CYS A 139 -1.79 -2.17 -7.83
CA CYS A 139 -1.62 -0.98 -8.65
C CYS A 139 -2.76 -0.91 -9.68
N ILE A 140 -3.46 0.20 -9.73
CA ILE A 140 -4.53 0.46 -10.70
C ILE A 140 -4.02 1.48 -11.70
N ILE A 141 -4.15 1.19 -13.00
CA ILE A 141 -3.74 2.10 -14.07
C ILE A 141 -4.93 2.40 -14.96
N GLN A 142 -5.12 3.69 -15.24
CA GLN A 142 -6.06 4.18 -16.23
C GLN A 142 -5.34 5.12 -17.21
N TRP A 143 -5.55 4.91 -18.51
CA TRP A 143 -5.00 5.79 -19.55
C TRP A 143 -5.88 5.78 -20.80
N GLY A 144 -7.06 6.33 -20.69
CA GLY A 144 -8.01 6.57 -21.77
C GLY A 144 -8.10 5.44 -22.81
N LYS A 145 -7.78 5.76 -24.07
CA LYS A 145 -7.81 4.82 -25.21
C LYS A 145 -6.50 4.05 -25.39
N GLN A 146 -5.46 4.35 -24.63
CA GLN A 146 -4.14 3.72 -24.77
C GLN A 146 -4.10 2.30 -24.19
N ILE A 147 -4.93 2.01 -23.18
CA ILE A 147 -5.07 0.67 -22.63
C ILE A 147 -6.00 -0.15 -23.51
N LYS A 148 -5.46 -1.22 -24.10
CA LYS A 148 -6.20 -2.12 -24.99
C LYS A 148 -7.09 -3.11 -24.23
N HIS A 149 -6.63 -3.59 -23.07
CA HIS A 149 -7.29 -4.62 -22.28
C HIS A 149 -7.91 -4.01 -21.01
N LYS A 150 -9.00 -3.24 -21.19
CA LYS A 150 -9.71 -2.61 -20.07
C LYS A 150 -10.33 -3.65 -19.15
N GLY A 151 -10.23 -3.43 -17.83
CA GLY A 151 -10.78 -4.32 -16.81
C GLY A 151 -10.02 -5.64 -16.63
N SER A 152 -8.85 -5.78 -17.22
CA SER A 152 -7.98 -6.94 -17.01
C SER A 152 -7.14 -6.80 -15.75
N ILE A 153 -6.71 -7.94 -15.20
CA ILE A 153 -5.72 -8.03 -14.13
C ILE A 153 -4.45 -8.62 -14.75
N ASP A 154 -3.32 -7.96 -14.53
CA ASP A 154 -2.00 -8.46 -14.90
C ASP A 154 -1.21 -8.81 -13.63
N HIS A 155 -0.49 -9.92 -13.67
CA HIS A 155 0.28 -10.43 -12.52
C HIS A 155 1.79 -10.25 -12.68
N GLN A 156 2.23 -9.54 -13.72
CA GLN A 156 3.64 -9.25 -13.90
C GLN A 156 4.15 -8.34 -12.78
N PRO A 157 5.26 -8.67 -12.13
CA PRO A 157 5.75 -7.91 -10.99
C PRO A 157 6.37 -6.57 -11.44
N ALA A 158 6.00 -5.51 -10.74
CA ALA A 158 6.57 -4.17 -10.85
C ALA A 158 7.14 -3.73 -9.50
N GLN A 159 7.90 -2.63 -9.49
CA GLN A 159 8.45 -2.04 -8.28
C GLN A 159 8.46 -0.51 -8.37
N PHE A 160 8.58 0.18 -7.24
CA PHE A 160 8.46 1.64 -7.19
C PHE A 160 9.47 2.39 -8.09
N SER A 161 10.68 1.87 -8.26
CA SER A 161 11.65 2.46 -9.16
C SER A 161 11.19 2.49 -10.63
N ASP A 162 10.24 1.65 -11.00
CA ASP A 162 9.66 1.58 -12.34
C ASP A 162 8.78 2.79 -12.66
N ILE A 163 8.21 3.44 -11.64
CA ILE A 163 7.38 4.64 -11.82
C ILE A 163 8.18 5.73 -12.51
N MET A 164 9.39 6.03 -12.00
CA MET A 164 10.25 7.04 -12.61
C MET A 164 10.61 6.69 -14.05
N ALA A 165 11.00 5.43 -14.31
CA ALA A 165 11.32 4.97 -15.65
C ALA A 165 10.12 5.09 -16.62
N THR A 166 8.92 4.80 -16.12
CA THR A 166 7.66 4.95 -16.87
C THR A 166 7.37 6.41 -17.19
N CYS A 167 7.49 7.31 -16.21
CA CYS A 167 7.30 8.74 -16.42
C CYS A 167 8.28 9.32 -17.45
N ILE A 168 9.54 8.89 -17.42
CA ILE A 168 10.57 9.32 -18.37
C ILE A 168 10.23 8.88 -19.79
N GLU A 169 9.78 7.63 -19.96
CA GLU A 169 9.33 7.13 -21.27
C GLU A 169 8.10 7.87 -21.77
N LEU A 170 7.11 8.10 -20.91
CA LEU A 170 5.91 8.88 -21.24
C LEU A 170 6.23 10.31 -21.66
N ALA A 171 7.22 10.93 -21.01
CA ALA A 171 7.68 12.28 -21.34
C ALA A 171 8.54 12.33 -22.61
N GLY A 172 8.89 11.19 -23.20
CA GLY A 172 9.75 11.12 -24.38
C GLY A 172 11.17 11.64 -24.15
N THR A 173 11.67 11.56 -22.90
CA THR A 173 12.97 12.07 -22.48
C THR A 173 13.88 10.94 -22.00
N LYS A 174 15.09 11.29 -21.55
CA LYS A 174 16.06 10.34 -20.99
C LYS A 174 16.42 10.71 -19.57
N TYR A 175 16.69 9.71 -18.74
CA TYR A 175 17.23 9.93 -17.41
C TYR A 175 18.63 10.56 -17.54
N PRO A 176 18.90 11.68 -16.87
CA PRO A 176 20.17 12.36 -17.02
C PRO A 176 21.34 11.57 -16.40
N GLU A 177 22.49 11.60 -17.03
CA GLU A 177 23.73 11.01 -16.49
C GLU A 177 24.45 11.95 -15.53
N GLU A 178 24.19 13.25 -15.68
CA GLU A 178 24.80 14.32 -14.89
C GLU A 178 23.78 15.43 -14.61
N TYR A 179 23.86 16.03 -13.44
CA TYR A 179 23.12 17.22 -13.06
C TYR A 179 24.01 18.17 -12.25
N GLU A 180 24.11 19.44 -12.67
CA GLU A 180 24.93 20.46 -12.04
C GLU A 180 26.39 20.01 -11.79
N GLY A 181 27.02 19.34 -12.77
CA GLY A 181 28.38 18.88 -12.68
C GLY A 181 28.60 17.62 -11.83
N ARG A 182 27.53 16.97 -11.38
CA ARG A 182 27.60 15.75 -10.57
C ARG A 182 27.04 14.56 -11.34
N LYS A 183 27.71 13.44 -11.33
CA LYS A 183 27.20 12.19 -11.87
C LYS A 183 25.98 11.75 -11.06
N ILE A 184 24.94 11.34 -11.76
CA ILE A 184 23.71 10.80 -11.18
C ILE A 184 23.77 9.27 -11.20
N VAL A 185 23.30 8.65 -10.11
CA VAL A 185 23.14 7.19 -10.06
C VAL A 185 22.04 6.79 -11.04
N PRO A 186 22.29 5.86 -11.97
CA PRO A 186 21.25 5.38 -12.88
C PRO A 186 20.04 4.81 -12.13
N THR A 187 18.82 5.07 -12.64
CA THR A 187 17.64 4.43 -12.09
C THR A 187 17.66 2.92 -12.36
N PRO A 188 17.42 2.08 -11.35
CA PRO A 188 17.33 0.63 -11.57
C PRO A 188 15.97 0.22 -12.20
N GLY A 189 15.00 1.14 -12.23
CA GLY A 189 13.65 0.88 -12.70
C GLY A 189 13.57 0.58 -14.20
N LYS A 190 12.52 -0.13 -14.58
CA LYS A 190 12.11 -0.41 -15.94
C LYS A 190 10.73 0.15 -16.17
N SER A 191 10.49 0.78 -17.33
CA SER A 191 9.14 1.23 -17.67
C SER A 191 8.16 0.06 -17.72
N ILE A 192 6.99 0.26 -17.12
CA ILE A 192 5.88 -0.71 -17.15
C ILE A 192 4.91 -0.48 -18.32
N LEU A 193 5.23 0.41 -19.25
CA LEU A 193 4.40 0.63 -20.44
C LEU A 193 4.17 -0.63 -21.29
N PRO A 194 5.09 -1.60 -21.38
CA PRO A 194 4.80 -2.89 -22.01
C PRO A 194 3.59 -3.58 -21.36
N ILE A 195 3.53 -3.67 -20.02
CA ILE A 195 2.37 -4.24 -19.29
C ILE A 195 1.09 -3.48 -19.65
N VAL A 196 1.12 -2.15 -19.62
CA VAL A 196 -0.03 -1.29 -19.98
C VAL A 196 -0.51 -1.54 -21.41
N ARG A 197 0.39 -1.92 -22.32
CA ARG A 197 0.09 -2.29 -23.72
C ARG A 197 -0.33 -3.74 -23.90
N GLY A 198 -0.31 -4.55 -22.83
CA GLY A 198 -0.62 -5.99 -22.86
C GLY A 198 0.55 -6.82 -23.39
N GLU A 199 1.77 -6.38 -23.19
CA GLU A 199 3.01 -7.04 -23.59
C GLU A 199 3.72 -7.61 -22.36
N GLU A 200 4.57 -8.60 -22.54
CA GLU A 200 5.40 -9.15 -21.47
C GLU A 200 6.64 -8.30 -21.24
N MET A 201 6.98 -8.08 -19.96
CA MET A 201 8.26 -7.51 -19.59
C MET A 201 9.36 -8.58 -19.58
N PRO A 202 10.61 -8.20 -19.93
CA PRO A 202 11.73 -9.10 -19.80
C PRO A 202 11.90 -9.58 -18.35
N ASP A 203 12.24 -10.86 -18.21
CA ASP A 203 12.61 -11.45 -16.91
C ASP A 203 13.62 -10.59 -16.17
N ARG A 204 13.36 -10.37 -14.90
CA ARG A 204 14.26 -9.62 -14.02
C ARG A 204 14.16 -10.09 -12.58
N TYR A 205 15.18 -9.81 -11.82
CA TYR A 205 15.14 -9.97 -10.38
C TYR A 205 14.65 -8.67 -9.73
N ILE A 206 13.72 -8.79 -8.80
CA ILE A 206 13.27 -7.73 -7.92
C ILE A 206 13.80 -8.03 -6.52
N TYR A 207 14.39 -7.04 -5.89
CA TYR A 207 14.98 -7.14 -4.57
C TYR A 207 14.26 -6.17 -3.62
N ALA A 208 13.98 -6.61 -2.41
CA ALA A 208 13.59 -5.74 -1.31
C ALA A 208 14.42 -6.05 -0.08
N GLU A 209 14.73 -5.00 0.66
CA GLU A 209 15.38 -5.09 1.97
C GLU A 209 14.84 -3.95 2.84
N HIS A 210 14.44 -4.29 4.06
CA HIS A 210 14.00 -3.34 5.06
C HIS A 210 14.28 -3.92 6.45
N GLU A 211 15.09 -3.21 7.25
CA GLU A 211 15.41 -3.59 8.63
C GLU A 211 15.92 -5.04 8.78
N GLY A 212 16.73 -5.49 7.83
CA GLY A 212 17.27 -6.86 7.82
C GLY A 212 16.35 -7.91 7.16
N ASN A 213 15.09 -7.61 6.94
CA ASN A 213 14.18 -8.43 6.14
C ASN A 213 14.58 -8.33 4.66
N ARG A 214 14.79 -9.46 4.01
CA ARG A 214 15.25 -9.49 2.61
C ARG A 214 14.43 -10.44 1.78
N MET A 215 14.20 -10.06 0.53
CA MET A 215 13.63 -10.96 -0.46
C MET A 215 14.27 -10.77 -1.83
N VAL A 216 14.17 -11.80 -2.65
CA VAL A 216 14.41 -11.75 -4.09
C VAL A 216 13.26 -12.48 -4.79
N ARG A 217 12.75 -11.88 -5.85
CA ARG A 217 11.71 -12.41 -6.72
C ARG A 217 12.19 -12.39 -8.18
N LYS A 218 11.84 -13.45 -8.92
CA LYS A 218 12.03 -13.57 -10.35
C LYS A 218 10.68 -13.73 -11.05
#